data_c2c1551a5edd33a07bfd638fe7dd0401
#
_entry.id   c2c1551a5edd33a07bfd638fe7dd0401
#
_cell.length_a   1.000
_cell.length_b   1.000
_cell.length_c   1.000
_cell.angle_alpha   90.00
_cell.angle_beta   90.00
_cell.angle_gamma   90.00
#
_symmetry.space_group_name_H-M   'P 1'
#
loop_
_entity.id
_entity.type
_entity.pdbx_description
1 polymer ?
#
loop_
_entity_poly.entity_id
_entity_poly.type
_entity_poly.pdbx_seq_one_letter_code
_entity_poly.pdbx_strand_id
1 'polypeptide(L)'
;MRPFDNAAVLAMGGASVALPDVSNGINNDAQAGLAGTRAGAWASSAVPYGISGWQTAQIQGVVGLQKNGGIGLDILHSATSAYTEQRFRLLYGRRLSEKLFLGGSADVLRVSALEYGSLTSATFSVSVLAHALPKIWLGAKIQNPFQQKAGDDIPVSLFRVGGVWQPSALFLFSFETEKDLERPVQIKGGFEYRPHRILAIRAGMRSGGAARAGFGAGLRLKNGLAIDLGSEWHPSLGLTPAAMFSWRKE
;
A
#
# COMPACT_ATOMS: atom_id res chain seq x y z
N MET A 1 -3.87 -13.69 -0.11
CA MET A 1 -2.85 -12.73 0.37
C MET A 1 -3.44 -11.34 0.49
N ARG A 2 -3.22 -10.67 1.62
CA ARG A 2 -3.65 -9.30 1.85
C ARG A 2 -2.63 -8.30 1.31
N PRO A 3 -3.05 -7.05 1.06
CA PRO A 3 -2.10 -5.97 0.80
C PRO A 3 -1.11 -5.85 1.96
N PHE A 4 0.14 -5.61 1.63
CA PHE A 4 1.18 -5.28 2.60
C PHE A 4 1.24 -3.76 2.76
N ASP A 5 1.19 -3.31 4.00
CA ASP A 5 1.39 -1.92 4.34
C ASP A 5 2.90 -1.71 4.57
N ASN A 6 3.56 -0.94 3.70
CA ASN A 6 4.96 -0.56 3.90
C ASN A 6 5.12 0.33 5.16
N ALA A 7 6.35 0.63 5.58
CA ALA A 7 6.62 1.35 6.82
C ALA A 7 5.85 2.67 6.96
N ALA A 8 5.76 3.47 5.89
CA ALA A 8 5.05 4.75 5.92
C ALA A 8 3.53 4.57 6.05
N VAL A 9 2.96 3.63 5.30
CA VAL A 9 1.53 3.32 5.33
C VAL A 9 1.13 2.65 6.63
N LEU A 10 1.94 1.72 7.13
CA LEU A 10 1.75 1.06 8.42
C LEU A 10 1.67 2.07 9.56
N ALA A 11 2.57 3.06 9.56
CA ALA A 11 2.58 4.16 10.53
C ALA A 11 1.31 5.02 10.47
N MET A 12 0.65 5.12 9.31
CA MET A 12 -0.63 5.82 9.13
C MET A 12 -1.86 4.90 9.30
N GLY A 13 -1.73 3.80 10.04
CA GLY A 13 -2.83 2.86 10.28
C GLY A 13 -3.34 2.14 9.03
N GLY A 14 -2.58 2.12 7.95
CA GLY A 14 -2.94 1.46 6.70
C GLY A 14 -3.86 2.27 5.76
N ALA A 15 -4.21 3.52 6.09
CA ALA A 15 -5.07 4.36 5.26
C ALA A 15 -4.29 4.97 4.09
N SER A 16 -4.40 4.38 2.89
CA SER A 16 -3.51 4.70 1.76
C SER A 16 -4.17 4.73 0.38
N VAL A 17 -5.42 4.29 0.23
CA VAL A 17 -6.08 4.15 -1.08
C VAL A 17 -6.26 5.47 -1.84
N ALA A 18 -6.31 6.60 -1.13
CA ALA A 18 -6.50 7.93 -1.70
C ALA A 18 -5.25 8.83 -1.61
N LEU A 19 -4.06 8.28 -1.28
CA LEU A 19 -2.85 9.10 -1.19
C LEU A 19 -2.56 9.82 -2.52
N PRO A 20 -2.26 11.13 -2.48
CA PRO A 20 -2.21 11.99 -3.67
C PRO A 20 -0.91 11.86 -4.47
N ASP A 21 0.02 11.05 -4.01
CA ASP A 21 1.31 10.86 -4.66
C ASP A 21 1.87 9.45 -4.40
N VAL A 22 2.96 9.12 -5.04
CA VAL A 22 3.69 7.86 -4.89
C VAL A 22 4.81 7.95 -3.84
N SER A 23 4.85 8.96 -2.99
CA SER A 23 5.94 9.13 -2.01
C SER A 23 6.00 7.99 -0.99
N ASN A 24 4.86 7.39 -0.72
CA ASN A 24 4.71 6.28 0.21
C ASN A 24 4.48 4.93 -0.51
N GLY A 25 5.06 4.76 -1.71
CA GLY A 25 4.84 3.58 -2.55
C GLY A 25 3.53 3.63 -3.33
N ILE A 26 3.24 2.57 -4.09
CA ILE A 26 2.02 2.44 -4.89
C ILE A 26 0.99 1.64 -4.10
N ASN A 27 -0.06 2.31 -3.63
CA ASN A 27 -1.12 1.74 -2.79
C ASN A 27 -2.45 1.62 -3.54
N ASN A 28 -2.58 2.41 -4.60
CA ASN A 28 -3.69 2.43 -5.55
C ASN A 28 -3.09 2.42 -6.96
N ASP A 29 -3.53 1.52 -7.84
CA ASP A 29 -2.92 1.35 -9.16
C ASP A 29 -3.04 2.63 -10.02
N ALA A 30 -4.10 3.42 -9.79
CA ALA A 30 -4.30 4.71 -10.44
C ALA A 30 -3.19 5.75 -10.13
N GLN A 31 -2.44 5.57 -9.02
CA GLN A 31 -1.30 6.43 -8.69
C GLN A 31 -0.18 6.37 -9.74
N ALA A 32 -0.06 5.27 -10.49
CA ALA A 32 0.88 5.20 -11.60
C ALA A 32 0.59 6.26 -12.67
N GLY A 33 -0.68 6.67 -12.81
CA GLY A 33 -1.08 7.79 -13.67
C GLY A 33 -0.55 9.16 -13.24
N LEU A 34 -0.11 9.29 -11.98
CA LEU A 34 0.54 10.50 -11.45
C LEU A 34 2.04 10.56 -11.76
N ALA A 35 2.65 9.46 -12.20
CA ALA A 35 4.09 9.40 -12.42
C ALA A 35 4.58 10.39 -13.52
N GLY A 36 3.78 10.63 -14.54
CA GLY A 36 4.13 11.57 -15.61
C GLY A 36 5.38 11.12 -16.37
N THR A 37 6.51 11.83 -16.20
CA THR A 37 7.83 11.46 -16.73
C THR A 37 8.78 10.92 -15.66
N ARG A 38 8.28 10.76 -14.44
CA ARG A 38 9.07 10.39 -13.27
C ARG A 38 9.23 8.88 -13.17
N ALA A 39 10.23 8.46 -12.41
CA ALA A 39 10.41 7.08 -12.00
C ALA A 39 10.58 7.01 -10.49
N GLY A 40 10.20 5.89 -9.90
CA GLY A 40 10.38 5.65 -8.48
C GLY A 40 10.54 4.17 -8.16
N ALA A 41 11.28 3.87 -7.11
CA ALA A 41 11.47 2.54 -6.59
C ALA A 41 11.38 2.55 -5.06
N TRP A 42 10.79 1.51 -4.49
CA TRP A 42 10.62 1.33 -3.05
C TRP A 42 10.98 -0.10 -2.68
N ALA A 43 11.75 -0.24 -1.62
CA ALA A 43 12.03 -1.52 -0.97
C ALA A 43 11.59 -1.42 0.48
N SER A 44 10.71 -2.32 0.91
CA SER A 44 10.15 -2.33 2.27
C SER A 44 10.31 -3.70 2.89
N SER A 45 10.49 -3.71 4.20
CA SER A 45 10.50 -4.94 4.99
C SER A 45 9.76 -4.72 6.31
N ALA A 46 9.12 -5.77 6.82
CA ALA A 46 8.51 -5.80 8.13
C ALA A 46 8.69 -7.17 8.78
N VAL A 47 8.71 -7.17 10.12
CA VAL A 47 8.68 -8.38 10.95
C VAL A 47 7.34 -8.42 11.67
N PRO A 48 6.33 -9.15 11.13
CA PRO A 48 4.99 -9.17 11.72
C PRO A 48 5.02 -9.57 13.19
N TYR A 49 4.47 -8.72 14.04
CA TYR A 49 4.38 -8.91 15.49
C TYR A 49 5.73 -9.19 16.20
N GLY A 50 6.85 -8.86 15.57
CA GLY A 50 8.18 -9.16 16.09
C GLY A 50 8.50 -10.67 16.15
N ILE A 51 7.74 -11.51 15.45
CA ILE A 51 7.92 -12.96 15.48
C ILE A 51 9.18 -13.33 14.71
N SER A 52 10.14 -13.93 15.41
CA SER A 52 11.37 -14.45 14.79
C SER A 52 11.03 -15.51 13.73
N GLY A 53 11.66 -15.39 12.56
CA GLY A 53 11.41 -16.30 11.43
C GLY A 53 10.18 -15.96 10.58
N TRP A 54 9.43 -14.91 10.90
CA TRP A 54 8.41 -14.36 9.99
C TRP A 54 8.87 -13.01 9.43
N GLN A 55 9.14 -12.99 8.14
CA GLN A 55 9.54 -11.78 7.43
C GLN A 55 8.65 -11.52 6.23
N THR A 56 8.36 -10.26 6.01
CA THR A 56 7.69 -9.78 4.80
C THR A 56 8.54 -8.73 4.13
N ALA A 57 8.79 -8.88 2.85
CA ALA A 57 9.55 -7.93 2.03
C ALA A 57 8.75 -7.58 0.77
N GLN A 58 8.85 -6.32 0.35
CA GLN A 58 8.20 -5.81 -0.85
C GLN A 58 9.17 -4.93 -1.64
N ILE A 59 9.15 -5.09 -2.94
CA ILE A 59 9.83 -4.20 -3.88
C ILE A 59 8.77 -3.66 -4.84
N GLN A 60 8.76 -2.36 -5.03
CA GLN A 60 7.88 -1.68 -5.97
C GLN A 60 8.70 -0.80 -6.91
N GLY A 61 8.25 -0.67 -8.14
CA GLY A 61 8.80 0.27 -9.10
C GLY A 61 7.70 0.89 -9.95
N VAL A 62 7.88 2.14 -10.36
CA VAL A 62 7.01 2.83 -11.31
C VAL A 62 7.81 3.62 -12.30
N VAL A 63 7.37 3.62 -13.55
CA VAL A 63 7.90 4.47 -14.61
C VAL A 63 6.74 5.17 -15.29
N GLY A 64 6.82 6.48 -15.39
CA GLY A 64 5.86 7.29 -16.12
C GLY A 64 6.02 7.16 -17.64
N LEU A 65 4.90 7.08 -18.32
CA LEU A 65 4.78 7.03 -19.78
C LEU A 65 4.36 8.40 -20.32
N GLN A 66 5.14 9.42 -19.99
CA GLN A 66 4.87 10.81 -20.35
C GLN A 66 3.48 11.30 -19.85
N LYS A 67 2.70 11.98 -20.70
CA LYS A 67 1.39 12.54 -20.33
C LYS A 67 0.29 11.49 -20.14
N ASN A 68 0.50 10.27 -20.61
CA ASN A 68 -0.58 9.28 -20.73
C ASN A 68 -0.74 8.35 -19.54
N GLY A 69 0.18 8.34 -18.59
CA GLY A 69 0.09 7.48 -17.41
C GLY A 69 1.42 6.87 -17.01
N GLY A 70 1.40 5.71 -16.39
CA GLY A 70 2.58 4.98 -15.95
C GLY A 70 2.32 3.50 -15.80
N ILE A 71 3.40 2.73 -15.82
CA ILE A 71 3.41 1.30 -15.53
C ILE A 71 4.21 1.07 -14.25
N GLY A 72 3.86 0.04 -13.52
CA GLY A 72 4.60 -0.33 -12.30
C GLY A 72 4.63 -1.82 -12.09
N LEU A 73 5.57 -2.21 -11.25
CA LEU A 73 5.79 -3.58 -10.78
C LEU A 73 5.76 -3.58 -9.26
N ASP A 74 5.16 -4.61 -8.68
CA ASP A 74 5.13 -4.84 -7.24
C ASP A 74 5.39 -6.33 -6.98
N ILE A 75 6.45 -6.62 -6.25
CA ILE A 75 6.82 -7.98 -5.84
C ILE A 75 6.76 -8.02 -4.32
N LEU A 76 5.96 -8.95 -3.79
CA LEU A 76 5.81 -9.17 -2.36
C LEU A 76 6.19 -10.61 -2.03
N HIS A 77 6.98 -10.78 -0.99
CA HIS A 77 7.36 -12.06 -0.42
C HIS A 77 7.14 -12.03 1.09
N SER A 78 6.36 -12.96 1.61
CA SER A 78 6.16 -13.16 3.04
C SER A 78 6.42 -14.63 3.37
N ALA A 79 7.29 -14.89 4.32
CA ALA A 79 7.69 -16.25 4.64
C ALA A 79 7.80 -16.48 6.15
N THR A 80 7.39 -17.67 6.55
CA THR A 80 7.74 -18.32 7.82
C THR A 80 8.50 -19.63 7.53
N SER A 81 8.90 -20.37 8.54
CA SER A 81 9.56 -21.68 8.34
C SER A 81 8.71 -22.71 7.60
N ALA A 82 7.38 -22.65 7.71
CA ALA A 82 6.45 -23.63 7.16
C ALA A 82 5.55 -23.09 6.03
N TYR A 83 5.51 -21.77 5.82
CA TYR A 83 4.54 -21.14 4.94
C TYR A 83 5.14 -19.95 4.20
N THR A 84 4.94 -19.89 2.89
CA THR A 84 5.43 -18.81 2.04
C THR A 84 4.33 -18.26 1.15
N GLU A 85 4.19 -16.96 1.08
CA GLU A 85 3.33 -16.23 0.16
C GLU A 85 4.16 -15.33 -0.76
N GLN A 86 3.88 -15.38 -2.04
CA GLN A 86 4.51 -14.54 -3.06
C GLN A 86 3.44 -13.88 -3.91
N ARG A 87 3.63 -12.62 -4.27
CA ARG A 87 2.79 -11.90 -5.22
C ARG A 87 3.66 -11.17 -6.23
N PHE A 88 3.34 -11.35 -7.49
CA PHE A 88 3.86 -10.56 -8.60
C PHE A 88 2.69 -9.76 -9.17
N ARG A 89 2.83 -8.46 -9.21
CA ARG A 89 1.82 -7.54 -9.73
C ARG A 89 2.42 -6.68 -10.81
N LEU A 90 1.78 -6.66 -11.97
CA LEU A 90 2.00 -5.68 -13.02
C LEU A 90 0.82 -4.70 -12.99
N LEU A 91 1.08 -3.42 -12.90
CA LEU A 91 0.05 -2.41 -12.82
C LEU A 91 0.22 -1.31 -13.89
N TYR A 92 -0.91 -0.75 -14.27
CA TYR A 92 -1.00 0.39 -15.17
C TYR A 92 -1.93 1.43 -14.58
N GLY A 93 -1.53 2.70 -14.65
CA GLY A 93 -2.38 3.81 -14.29
C GLY A 93 -2.41 4.85 -15.40
N ARG A 94 -3.59 5.38 -15.69
CA ARG A 94 -3.82 6.38 -16.73
C ARG A 94 -4.44 7.63 -16.16
N ARG A 95 -3.91 8.77 -16.55
CA ARG A 95 -4.52 10.08 -16.32
C ARG A 95 -5.61 10.30 -17.36
N LEU A 96 -6.87 10.37 -16.96
CA LEU A 96 -8.01 10.67 -17.84
C LEU A 96 -8.25 12.17 -17.97
N SER A 97 -8.08 12.90 -16.88
CA SER A 97 -8.17 14.36 -16.84
C SER A 97 -7.19 14.92 -15.82
N GLU A 98 -7.17 16.22 -15.60
CA GLU A 98 -6.34 16.85 -14.56
C GLU A 98 -6.69 16.38 -13.15
N LYS A 99 -7.91 15.88 -12.96
CA LYS A 99 -8.46 15.53 -11.65
C LYS A 99 -8.81 14.05 -11.51
N LEU A 100 -8.77 13.25 -12.59
CA LEU A 100 -9.23 11.86 -12.56
C LEU A 100 -8.19 10.92 -13.14
N PHE A 101 -7.90 9.86 -12.39
CA PHE A 101 -6.95 8.81 -12.72
C PHE A 101 -7.61 7.45 -12.55
N LEU A 102 -7.41 6.57 -13.52
CA LEU A 102 -7.83 5.17 -13.45
C LEU A 102 -6.60 4.27 -13.44
N GLY A 103 -6.73 3.13 -12.80
CA GLY A 103 -5.68 2.13 -12.77
C GLY A 103 -6.23 0.73 -12.69
N GLY A 104 -5.37 -0.21 -13.02
CA GLY A 104 -5.64 -1.63 -12.86
C GLY A 104 -4.36 -2.41 -12.74
N SER A 105 -4.45 -3.61 -12.21
CA SER A 105 -3.32 -4.53 -12.15
C SER A 105 -3.74 -5.96 -12.48
N ALA A 106 -2.76 -6.73 -12.95
CA ALA A 106 -2.80 -8.18 -13.01
C ALA A 106 -1.83 -8.72 -11.95
N ASP A 107 -2.31 -9.63 -11.12
CA ASP A 107 -1.58 -10.18 -10.00
C ASP A 107 -1.47 -11.70 -10.15
N VAL A 108 -0.28 -12.25 -9.97
CA VAL A 108 -0.04 -13.69 -9.79
C VAL A 108 0.32 -13.91 -8.32
N LEU A 109 -0.44 -14.76 -7.67
CA LEU A 109 -0.29 -15.13 -6.27
C LEU A 109 0.18 -16.57 -6.18
N ARG A 110 1.22 -16.84 -5.40
CA ARG A 110 1.67 -18.18 -5.07
C ARG A 110 1.74 -18.34 -3.57
N VAL A 111 1.10 -19.37 -3.09
CA VAL A 111 1.13 -19.81 -1.70
C VAL A 111 1.77 -21.18 -1.66
N SER A 112 2.69 -21.41 -0.74
CA SER A 112 3.35 -22.70 -0.54
C SER A 112 3.37 -23.03 0.95
N ALA A 113 2.93 -24.25 1.31
CA ALA A 113 2.99 -24.76 2.66
C ALA A 113 3.73 -26.11 2.65
N LEU A 114 4.59 -26.31 3.65
CA LEU A 114 5.58 -27.41 3.67
C LEU A 114 4.96 -28.79 3.45
N GLU A 115 3.77 -29.05 4.03
CA GLU A 115 3.10 -30.37 3.95
C GLU A 115 1.94 -30.40 2.95
N TYR A 116 1.53 -29.23 2.43
CA TYR A 116 0.33 -29.09 1.58
C TYR A 116 0.65 -28.71 0.13
N GLY A 117 1.94 -28.59 -0.20
CA GLY A 117 2.38 -28.24 -1.55
C GLY A 117 2.24 -26.75 -1.87
N SER A 118 1.99 -26.42 -3.12
CA SER A 118 1.87 -25.03 -3.58
C SER A 118 0.65 -24.82 -4.46
N LEU A 119 0.01 -23.66 -4.27
CA LEU A 119 -1.12 -23.18 -5.06
C LEU A 119 -0.74 -21.88 -5.75
N THR A 120 -1.07 -21.78 -7.03
CA THR A 120 -0.86 -20.54 -7.80
C THR A 120 -2.21 -20.07 -8.34
N SER A 121 -2.49 -18.78 -8.19
CA SER A 121 -3.69 -18.13 -8.71
C SER A 121 -3.38 -16.82 -9.40
N ALA A 122 -4.23 -16.42 -10.33
CA ALA A 122 -4.18 -15.11 -10.96
C ALA A 122 -5.42 -14.31 -10.57
N THR A 123 -5.25 -13.02 -10.36
CA THR A 123 -6.35 -12.11 -10.06
C THR A 123 -6.05 -10.74 -10.68
N PHE A 124 -7.01 -9.84 -10.60
CA PHE A 124 -6.81 -8.48 -11.07
C PHE A 124 -7.44 -7.47 -10.13
N SER A 125 -7.05 -6.22 -10.28
CA SER A 125 -7.69 -5.11 -9.58
C SER A 125 -8.02 -3.97 -10.51
N VAL A 126 -9.01 -3.18 -10.09
CA VAL A 126 -9.38 -1.91 -10.72
C VAL A 126 -9.42 -0.84 -9.66
N SER A 127 -8.97 0.35 -10.00
CA SER A 127 -8.88 1.44 -9.05
C SER A 127 -9.10 2.80 -9.69
N VAL A 128 -9.53 3.74 -8.87
CA VAL A 128 -9.72 5.13 -9.24
C VAL A 128 -9.12 6.04 -8.19
N LEU A 129 -8.59 7.16 -8.63
CA LEU A 129 -8.10 8.24 -7.78
C LEU A 129 -8.58 9.56 -8.37
N ALA A 130 -9.17 10.41 -7.54
CA ALA A 130 -9.74 11.68 -7.97
C ALA A 130 -9.29 12.83 -7.06
N HIS A 131 -8.83 13.91 -7.67
CA HIS A 131 -8.60 15.20 -7.01
C HIS A 131 -9.93 15.98 -6.99
N ALA A 132 -10.78 15.64 -6.00
CA ALA A 132 -12.15 16.13 -5.96
C ALA A 132 -12.25 17.63 -5.69
N LEU A 133 -11.44 18.14 -4.76
CA LEU A 133 -11.34 19.55 -4.38
C LEU A 133 -9.87 19.92 -4.17
N PRO A 134 -9.48 21.21 -4.14
CA PRO A 134 -8.07 21.64 -4.06
C PRO A 134 -7.24 21.02 -2.93
N LYS A 135 -7.89 20.51 -1.87
CA LYS A 135 -7.25 19.90 -0.70
C LYS A 135 -7.76 18.51 -0.41
N ILE A 136 -8.61 17.92 -1.29
CA ILE A 136 -9.29 16.65 -1.03
C ILE A 136 -9.07 15.71 -2.20
N TRP A 137 -8.54 14.53 -1.87
CA TRP A 137 -8.42 13.40 -2.77
C TRP A 137 -9.36 12.28 -2.32
N LEU A 138 -9.95 11.61 -3.28
CA LEU A 138 -10.78 10.42 -3.07
C LEU A 138 -10.18 9.27 -3.86
N GLY A 139 -10.20 8.08 -3.27
CA GLY A 139 -9.67 6.88 -3.89
C GLY A 139 -10.56 5.68 -3.63
N ALA A 140 -10.65 4.80 -4.62
CA ALA A 140 -11.27 3.49 -4.45
C ALA A 140 -10.46 2.43 -5.20
N LYS A 141 -10.48 1.21 -4.69
CA LYS A 141 -9.84 0.04 -5.30
C LYS A 141 -10.65 -1.21 -5.00
N ILE A 142 -10.81 -2.04 -6.02
CA ILE A 142 -11.41 -3.36 -5.93
C ILE A 142 -10.36 -4.36 -6.39
N GLN A 143 -10.06 -5.34 -5.56
CA GLN A 143 -9.18 -6.46 -5.87
C GLN A 143 -9.99 -7.74 -5.92
N ASN A 144 -9.73 -8.61 -6.90
CA ASN A 144 -10.44 -9.87 -7.13
C ASN A 144 -11.98 -9.72 -7.16
N PRO A 145 -12.54 -8.82 -8.04
CA PRO A 145 -13.96 -8.51 -8.05
C PRO A 145 -14.86 -9.72 -8.38
N PHE A 146 -14.34 -10.70 -9.11
CA PHE A 146 -15.08 -11.89 -9.55
C PHE A 146 -14.87 -13.12 -8.66
N GLN A 147 -14.19 -12.96 -7.50
CA GLN A 147 -13.94 -14.06 -6.57
C GLN A 147 -13.34 -15.28 -7.28
N GLN A 148 -12.39 -15.05 -8.17
CA GLN A 148 -11.73 -16.14 -8.90
C GLN A 148 -11.15 -17.13 -7.90
N LYS A 149 -11.48 -18.42 -8.11
CA LYS A 149 -11.01 -19.52 -7.28
C LYS A 149 -9.61 -19.96 -7.72
N ALA A 150 -8.82 -20.41 -6.78
CA ALA A 150 -7.58 -21.13 -7.02
C ALA A 150 -7.72 -22.50 -6.34
N GLY A 151 -8.06 -23.53 -7.11
CA GLY A 151 -8.55 -24.78 -6.55
C GLY A 151 -9.83 -24.56 -5.75
N ASP A 152 -9.87 -25.03 -4.51
CA ASP A 152 -11.00 -24.84 -3.59
C ASP A 152 -10.93 -23.51 -2.81
N ASP A 153 -9.78 -22.81 -2.85
CA ASP A 153 -9.58 -21.54 -2.14
C ASP A 153 -9.95 -20.35 -3.01
N ILE A 154 -10.53 -19.31 -2.37
CA ILE A 154 -10.85 -18.04 -3.01
C ILE A 154 -9.80 -17.00 -2.54
N PRO A 155 -8.96 -16.46 -3.45
CA PRO A 155 -8.12 -15.33 -3.11
C PRO A 155 -8.96 -14.17 -2.55
N VAL A 156 -8.40 -13.47 -1.58
CA VAL A 156 -9.08 -12.37 -0.88
C VAL A 156 -9.70 -11.38 -1.87
N SER A 157 -11.01 -11.17 -1.77
CA SER A 157 -11.75 -10.11 -2.48
C SER A 157 -11.87 -8.91 -1.57
N LEU A 158 -11.29 -7.79 -2.00
CA LEU A 158 -11.09 -6.64 -1.16
C LEU A 158 -11.63 -5.36 -1.80
N PHE A 159 -12.49 -4.66 -1.09
CA PHE A 159 -12.99 -3.33 -1.43
C PHE A 159 -12.37 -2.31 -0.51
N ARG A 160 -11.79 -1.26 -1.08
CA ARG A 160 -11.20 -0.16 -0.35
C ARG A 160 -11.75 1.15 -0.91
N VAL A 161 -12.19 2.04 -0.04
CA VAL A 161 -12.60 3.40 -0.38
C VAL A 161 -12.10 4.34 0.69
N GLY A 162 -11.63 5.51 0.30
CA GLY A 162 -11.09 6.45 1.26
C GLY A 162 -10.92 7.85 0.70
N GLY A 163 -10.49 8.73 1.58
CA GLY A 163 -10.20 10.11 1.26
C GLY A 163 -8.95 10.60 1.97
N VAL A 164 -8.34 11.61 1.37
CA VAL A 164 -7.23 12.36 1.95
C VAL A 164 -7.62 13.83 1.98
N TRP A 165 -7.42 14.45 3.13
CA TRP A 165 -7.52 15.88 3.31
C TRP A 165 -6.15 16.46 3.61
N GLN A 166 -5.68 17.35 2.76
CA GLN A 166 -4.36 18.02 2.87
C GLN A 166 -4.57 19.53 3.04
N PRO A 167 -4.87 20.02 4.27
CA PRO A 167 -5.15 21.44 4.51
C PRO A 167 -3.97 22.34 4.18
N SER A 168 -2.75 21.83 4.33
CA SER A 168 -1.51 22.54 4.04
C SER A 168 -0.41 21.59 3.56
N ALA A 169 0.75 22.12 3.18
CA ALA A 169 1.93 21.30 2.85
C ALA A 169 2.51 20.55 4.08
N LEU A 170 2.15 20.99 5.30
CA LEU A 170 2.65 20.40 6.54
C LEU A 170 1.80 19.22 7.03
N PHE A 171 0.50 19.20 6.72
CA PHE A 171 -0.44 18.23 7.28
C PHE A 171 -1.19 17.46 6.18
N LEU A 172 -1.26 16.16 6.35
CA LEU A 172 -2.09 15.26 5.56
C LEU A 172 -2.86 14.35 6.52
N PHE A 173 -4.18 14.25 6.32
CA PHE A 173 -5.06 13.32 7.02
C PHE A 173 -5.63 12.33 6.02
N SER A 174 -5.58 11.04 6.35
CA SER A 174 -6.12 9.97 5.51
C SER A 174 -7.16 9.15 6.27
N PHE A 175 -8.24 8.80 5.57
CA PHE A 175 -9.31 7.94 6.07
C PHE A 175 -9.62 6.88 5.03
N GLU A 176 -9.81 5.65 5.46
CA GLU A 176 -10.09 4.53 4.58
C GLU A 176 -11.02 3.53 5.25
N THR A 177 -11.97 3.02 4.48
CA THR A 177 -12.77 1.85 4.83
C THR A 177 -12.36 0.71 3.91
N GLU A 178 -12.08 -0.44 4.52
CA GLU A 178 -11.73 -1.68 3.83
C GLU A 178 -12.73 -2.76 4.19
N LYS A 179 -13.28 -3.43 3.19
CA LYS A 179 -14.15 -4.60 3.33
C LYS A 179 -13.52 -5.79 2.60
N ASP A 180 -13.12 -6.77 3.37
CA ASP A 180 -12.87 -8.14 2.95
C ASP A 180 -14.19 -8.91 3.07
N LEU A 181 -14.55 -9.71 2.08
CA LEU A 181 -15.83 -10.41 2.08
C LEU A 181 -16.01 -11.37 3.27
N GLU A 182 -14.90 -11.93 3.77
CA GLU A 182 -14.90 -12.93 4.85
C GLU A 182 -14.68 -12.31 6.24
N ARG A 183 -14.40 -11.02 6.33
CA ARG A 183 -14.03 -10.38 7.60
C ARG A 183 -14.84 -9.13 7.89
N PRO A 184 -14.90 -8.71 9.16
CA PRO A 184 -15.51 -7.43 9.53
C PRO A 184 -14.88 -6.26 8.76
N VAL A 185 -15.69 -5.22 8.54
CA VAL A 185 -15.23 -3.94 7.97
C VAL A 185 -14.11 -3.38 8.83
N GLN A 186 -13.04 -2.91 8.18
CA GLN A 186 -11.98 -2.16 8.83
C GLN A 186 -12.13 -0.68 8.52
N ILE A 187 -12.02 0.14 9.54
CA ILE A 187 -11.92 1.59 9.43
C ILE A 187 -10.50 1.97 9.79
N LYS A 188 -9.85 2.75 8.94
CA LYS A 188 -8.46 3.17 9.08
C LYS A 188 -8.40 4.69 9.05
N GLY A 189 -7.54 5.25 9.85
CA GLY A 189 -7.27 6.68 9.87
C GLY A 189 -5.83 6.96 10.20
N GLY A 190 -5.26 7.95 9.56
CA GLY A 190 -3.89 8.33 9.78
C GLY A 190 -3.62 9.79 9.49
N PHE A 191 -2.53 10.28 10.03
CA PHE A 191 -2.04 11.60 9.69
C PHE A 191 -0.54 11.58 9.46
N GLU A 192 -0.09 12.51 8.64
CA GLU A 192 1.33 12.83 8.44
C GLU A 192 1.54 14.31 8.73
N TYR A 193 2.56 14.59 9.55
CA TYR A 193 3.05 15.93 9.86
C TYR A 193 4.47 16.10 9.35
N ARG A 194 4.69 17.12 8.53
CA ARG A 194 5.99 17.47 7.93
C ARG A 194 6.51 18.80 8.50
N PRO A 195 7.08 18.81 9.72
CA PRO A 195 7.60 20.05 10.34
C PRO A 195 8.72 20.67 9.51
N HIS A 196 9.43 19.85 8.75
CA HIS A 196 10.52 20.27 7.87
C HIS A 196 10.49 19.47 6.57
N ARG A 197 11.10 20.01 5.50
CA ARG A 197 11.16 19.35 4.18
C ARG A 197 11.81 17.97 4.20
N ILE A 198 12.69 17.71 5.16
CA ILE A 198 13.41 16.43 5.32
C ILE A 198 12.77 15.48 6.32
N LEU A 199 11.81 15.91 7.14
CA LEU A 199 11.24 15.11 8.22
C LEU A 199 9.73 14.95 8.04
N ALA A 200 9.26 13.72 8.11
CA ALA A 200 7.84 13.38 8.22
C ALA A 200 7.61 12.55 9.49
N ILE A 201 6.60 12.90 10.27
CA ILE A 201 6.14 12.16 11.45
C ILE A 201 4.75 11.65 11.13
N ARG A 202 4.46 10.39 11.45
CA ARG A 202 3.20 9.74 11.13
C ARG A 202 2.63 9.02 12.34
N ALA A 203 1.31 9.07 12.44
CA ALA A 203 0.56 8.21 13.34
C ALA A 203 -0.79 7.84 12.73
N GLY A 204 -1.35 6.74 13.18
CA GLY A 204 -2.62 6.26 12.68
C GLY A 204 -3.21 5.14 13.53
N MET A 205 -4.42 4.78 13.19
CA MET A 205 -5.17 3.72 13.85
C MET A 205 -5.97 2.93 12.82
N ARG A 206 -6.20 1.66 13.11
CA ARG A 206 -7.18 0.84 12.39
C ARG A 206 -8.00 -0.02 13.33
N SER A 207 -9.26 -0.21 12.97
CA SER A 207 -10.21 -1.12 13.61
C SER A 207 -10.39 -2.39 12.76
N GLY A 208 -11.20 -3.31 13.21
CA GLY A 208 -11.56 -4.53 12.47
C GLY A 208 -11.08 -5.79 13.17
N GLY A 209 -11.54 -6.00 14.37
CA GLY A 209 -11.09 -6.95 15.37
C GLY A 209 -10.51 -6.16 16.55
N ALA A 210 -9.26 -6.42 16.92
CA ALA A 210 -8.56 -5.56 17.86
C ALA A 210 -8.14 -4.25 17.22
N ALA A 211 -8.32 -3.13 17.91
CA ALA A 211 -7.80 -1.84 17.48
C ALA A 211 -6.27 -1.86 17.48
N ARG A 212 -5.66 -1.30 16.45
CA ARG A 212 -4.20 -1.23 16.29
C ARG A 212 -3.77 0.21 16.11
N ALA A 213 -2.62 0.56 16.61
CA ALA A 213 -2.05 1.90 16.49
C ALA A 213 -0.73 1.84 15.72
N GLY A 214 -0.60 2.71 14.72
CA GLY A 214 0.60 2.89 13.93
C GLY A 214 1.33 4.17 14.31
N PHE A 215 2.67 4.16 14.23
CA PHE A 215 3.51 5.33 14.40
C PHE A 215 4.80 5.17 13.60
N GLY A 216 5.39 6.28 13.21
CA GLY A 216 6.63 6.24 12.44
C GLY A 216 7.18 7.61 12.08
N ALA A 217 8.37 7.58 11.49
CA ALA A 217 9.05 8.77 10.98
C ALA A 217 9.74 8.46 9.66
N GLY A 218 9.85 9.48 8.82
CA GLY A 218 10.53 9.41 7.53
C GLY A 218 11.53 10.54 7.37
N LEU A 219 12.68 10.22 6.78
CA LEU A 219 13.71 11.17 6.41
C LEU A 219 13.82 11.23 4.89
N ARG A 220 13.70 12.43 4.34
CA ARG A 220 13.89 12.72 2.92
C ARG A 220 15.30 13.27 2.73
N LEU A 221 16.09 12.53 2.00
CA LEU A 221 17.48 12.85 1.72
C LEU A 221 17.59 13.61 0.37
N LYS A 222 18.79 14.03 0.03
CA LYS A 222 19.07 14.62 -1.29
C LYS A 222 18.94 13.55 -2.40
N ASN A 223 18.85 14.00 -3.64
CA ASN A 223 18.79 13.16 -4.84
C ASN A 223 17.59 12.16 -4.88
N GLY A 224 16.47 12.55 -4.28
CA GLY A 224 15.24 11.76 -4.31
C GLY A 224 15.21 10.52 -3.41
N LEU A 225 16.21 10.32 -2.56
CA LEU A 225 16.27 9.23 -1.60
C LEU A 225 15.43 9.54 -0.37
N ALA A 226 14.77 8.53 0.20
CA ALA A 226 14.13 8.63 1.50
C ALA A 226 14.22 7.30 2.27
N ILE A 227 14.16 7.41 3.59
CA ILE A 227 14.12 6.29 4.53
C ILE A 227 12.92 6.52 5.44
N ASP A 228 12.06 5.52 5.59
CA ASP A 228 10.93 5.54 6.49
C ASP A 228 11.04 4.37 7.47
N LEU A 229 10.83 4.65 8.74
CA LEU A 229 10.71 3.67 9.80
C LEU A 229 9.29 3.77 10.38
N GLY A 230 8.65 2.64 10.56
CA GLY A 230 7.30 2.58 11.11
C GLY A 230 7.10 1.34 11.96
N SER A 231 6.10 1.39 12.79
CA SER A 231 5.66 0.24 13.56
C SER A 231 4.16 0.29 13.78
N GLU A 232 3.55 -0.88 13.89
CA GLU A 232 2.16 -1.03 14.32
C GLU A 232 2.12 -1.83 15.61
N TRP A 233 1.38 -1.34 16.57
CA TRP A 233 1.11 -2.03 17.83
C TRP A 233 -0.24 -2.74 17.78
N HIS A 234 -0.23 -4.02 18.12
CA HIS A 234 -1.42 -4.85 18.32
C HIS A 234 -1.53 -5.24 19.80
N PRO A 235 -2.68 -5.04 20.47
CA PRO A 235 -2.80 -5.21 21.92
C PRO A 235 -2.44 -6.62 22.42
N SER A 236 -2.68 -7.65 21.64
CA SER A 236 -2.41 -9.05 22.04
C SER A 236 -1.17 -9.66 21.36
N LEU A 237 -0.71 -9.11 20.24
CA LEU A 237 0.35 -9.73 19.42
C LEU A 237 1.66 -8.93 19.44
N GLY A 238 1.66 -7.72 20.00
CA GLY A 238 2.86 -6.89 20.10
C GLY A 238 3.12 -6.01 18.86
N LEU A 239 4.37 -5.64 18.68
CA LEU A 239 4.81 -4.68 17.65
C LEU A 239 5.17 -5.35 16.34
N THR A 240 4.78 -4.72 15.24
CA THR A 240 5.24 -5.03 13.88
C THR A 240 6.17 -3.92 13.41
N PRO A 241 7.49 -4.02 13.60
CA PRO A 241 8.44 -3.06 13.06
C PRO A 241 8.54 -3.20 11.54
N ALA A 242 8.71 -2.07 10.87
CA ALA A 242 8.87 -1.99 9.43
C ALA A 242 9.87 -0.89 9.03
N ALA A 243 10.56 -1.10 7.93
CA ALA A 243 11.44 -0.14 7.29
C ALA A 243 11.16 -0.06 5.80
N MET A 244 11.34 1.13 5.22
CA MET A 244 11.23 1.35 3.78
C MET A 244 12.37 2.25 3.31
N PHE A 245 12.97 1.87 2.22
CA PHE A 245 13.91 2.65 1.43
C PHE A 245 13.23 3.06 0.13
N SER A 246 13.35 4.31 -0.26
CA SER A 246 12.77 4.76 -1.52
C SER A 246 13.69 5.69 -2.29
N TRP A 247 13.58 5.62 -3.61
CA TRP A 247 14.22 6.53 -4.54
C TRP A 247 13.20 7.01 -5.56
N ARG A 248 13.25 8.32 -5.86
CA ARG A 248 12.38 8.94 -6.86
C ARG A 248 13.20 9.90 -7.72
N LYS A 249 13.05 9.76 -9.02
CA LYS A 249 13.56 10.73 -9.98
C LYS A 249 12.53 11.85 -10.09
N GLU A 250 12.92 13.08 -9.73
CA GLU A 250 12.11 14.29 -9.89
C GLU A 250 12.08 14.78 -11.34
#